data_393ea5ed20b4bd5d5c922c931615c97e
#
_entry.id   393ea5ed20b4bd5d5c922c931615c97e
#
_cell.length_a   1.000
_cell.length_b   1.000
_cell.length_c   1.000
_cell.angle_alpha   90.00
_cell.angle_beta   90.00
_cell.angle_gamma   90.00
#
_symmetry.space_group_name_H-M   'P 1'
#
loop_
_entity.id
_entity.type
_entity.pdbx_description
1 polymer ?
#
loop_
_entity_poly.entity_id
_entity_poly.type
_entity_poly.pdbx_seq_one_letter_code
_entity_poly.pdbx_strand_id
1 'polypeptide(L)'
;YEAGFKHNGHEMSVLYNANGTVDETEMEIPVTQLPAAATSYVTQHKMGKISEAAKITKANGEVNYEAEVKGKDVIFDAAGKFLKEVKD
;
A
#
# COMPACT_ATOMS: atom_id res chain seq x y z
N TYR A 1 2.39 7.63 -15.65
CA TYR A 1 3.76 7.11 -15.82
C TYR A 1 4.27 6.57 -14.48
N GLU A 2 4.94 5.43 -14.53
CA GLU A 2 5.48 4.77 -13.34
C GLU A 2 6.96 4.46 -13.56
N ALA A 3 7.76 4.68 -12.51
CA ALA A 3 9.16 4.24 -12.47
C ALA A 3 9.35 3.38 -11.23
N GLY A 4 9.84 2.16 -11.41
CA GLY A 4 10.09 1.22 -10.32
C GLY A 4 11.58 1.08 -10.04
N PHE A 5 11.95 0.97 -8.76
CA PHE A 5 13.34 0.77 -8.36
C PHE A 5 13.39 0.16 -6.96
N LYS A 6 14.59 -0.31 -6.56
CA LYS A 6 14.81 -0.83 -5.21
C LYS A 6 15.67 0.14 -4.41
N HIS A 7 15.34 0.28 -3.15
CA HIS A 7 16.09 1.11 -2.21
C HIS A 7 16.14 0.41 -0.85
N ASN A 8 17.36 0.19 -0.33
CA ASN A 8 17.58 -0.51 0.94
C ASN A 8 16.88 -1.88 0.99
N GLY A 9 16.89 -2.62 -0.12
CA GLY A 9 16.26 -3.92 -0.20
C GLY A 9 14.74 -3.91 -0.37
N HIS A 10 14.13 -2.74 -0.45
CA HIS A 10 12.69 -2.59 -0.68
C HIS A 10 12.42 -2.21 -2.13
N GLU A 11 11.36 -2.79 -2.69
CA GLU A 11 10.90 -2.37 -4.00
C GLU A 11 10.06 -1.11 -3.85
N MET A 12 10.36 -0.10 -4.68
CA MET A 12 9.65 1.18 -4.66
C MET A 12 9.11 1.49 -6.05
N SER A 13 7.94 2.08 -6.09
CA SER A 13 7.32 2.59 -7.32
C SER A 13 6.93 4.04 -7.13
N VAL A 14 7.20 4.87 -8.14
CA VAL A 14 6.87 6.29 -8.12
C VAL A 14 5.93 6.58 -9.28
N LEU A 15 4.76 7.11 -8.96
CA LEU A 15 3.74 7.48 -9.96
C LEU A 15 3.82 8.97 -10.24
N TYR A 16 3.92 9.32 -11.52
CA TYR A 16 4.02 10.69 -11.98
C TYR A 16 2.76 11.06 -12.76
N ASN A 17 2.35 12.32 -12.66
CA ASN A 17 1.31 12.82 -13.56
C ASN A 17 1.93 13.22 -14.91
N ALA A 18 1.09 13.70 -15.85
CA ALA A 18 1.52 13.97 -17.22
C ALA A 18 2.56 15.09 -17.34
N ASN A 19 2.67 15.98 -16.36
CA ASN A 19 3.66 17.08 -16.39
C ASN A 19 4.91 16.79 -15.56
N GLY A 20 5.06 15.54 -15.09
CA GLY A 20 6.27 15.10 -14.41
C GLY A 20 6.29 15.28 -12.90
N THR A 21 5.26 15.85 -12.29
CA THR A 21 5.20 15.92 -10.82
C THR A 21 4.83 14.57 -10.23
N VAL A 22 5.34 14.27 -9.02
CA VAL A 22 5.07 13.03 -8.33
C VAL A 22 3.69 13.06 -7.69
N ASP A 23 2.81 12.12 -8.06
CA ASP A 23 1.49 11.95 -7.45
C ASP A 23 1.53 11.07 -6.22
N GLU A 24 2.21 9.93 -6.33
CA GLU A 24 2.33 8.95 -5.24
C GLU A 24 3.68 8.28 -5.28
N THR A 25 4.17 7.89 -4.10
CA THR A 25 5.31 6.99 -3.97
C THR A 25 4.82 5.75 -3.25
N GLU A 26 5.03 4.57 -3.83
CA GLU A 26 4.67 3.29 -3.23
C GLU A 26 5.95 2.53 -2.89
N MET A 27 6.06 2.08 -1.65
CA MET A 27 7.21 1.31 -1.17
C MET A 27 6.72 -0.02 -0.61
N GLU A 28 7.24 -1.13 -1.13
CA GLU A 28 6.96 -2.43 -0.56
C GLU A 28 7.55 -2.53 0.85
N ILE A 29 6.74 -3.03 1.79
CA ILE A 29 7.13 -3.20 3.18
C ILE A 29 6.84 -4.63 3.63
N PRO A 30 7.52 -5.13 4.68
CA PRO A 30 7.13 -6.39 5.30
C PRO A 30 5.70 -6.30 5.85
N VAL A 31 4.95 -7.39 5.75
CA VAL A 31 3.57 -7.44 6.26
C VAL A 31 3.50 -7.03 7.74
N THR A 32 4.54 -7.35 8.51
CA THR A 32 4.63 -7.01 9.92
C THR A 32 4.69 -5.50 10.20
N GLN A 33 4.98 -4.69 9.19
CA GLN A 33 5.02 -3.23 9.32
C GLN A 33 3.66 -2.56 9.05
N LEU A 34 2.65 -3.32 8.65
CA LEU A 34 1.30 -2.79 8.54
C LEU A 34 0.78 -2.36 9.92
N PRO A 35 -0.05 -1.30 9.99
CA PRO A 35 -0.71 -0.97 11.26
C PRO A 35 -1.49 -2.17 11.80
N ALA A 36 -1.48 -2.36 13.12
CA ALA A 36 -2.17 -3.48 13.74
C ALA A 36 -3.66 -3.52 13.39
N ALA A 37 -4.30 -2.35 13.28
CA ALA A 37 -5.71 -2.25 12.89
C ALA A 37 -5.96 -2.80 11.48
N ALA A 38 -5.00 -2.63 10.56
CA ALA A 38 -5.11 -3.14 9.19
C ALA A 38 -5.05 -4.67 9.17
N THR A 39 -4.07 -5.26 9.86
CA THR A 39 -3.95 -6.72 9.93
C THR A 39 -5.14 -7.34 10.67
N SER A 40 -5.64 -6.68 11.70
CA SER A 40 -6.83 -7.11 12.42
C SER A 40 -8.07 -7.10 11.52
N TYR A 41 -8.22 -6.07 10.69
CA TYR A 41 -9.32 -5.98 9.75
C TYR A 41 -9.34 -7.19 8.80
N VAL A 42 -8.18 -7.49 8.22
CA VAL A 42 -8.06 -8.62 7.30
C VAL A 42 -8.40 -9.94 7.99
N THR A 43 -7.93 -10.13 9.21
CA THR A 43 -8.20 -11.34 9.99
C THR A 43 -9.67 -11.46 10.37
N GLN A 44 -10.28 -10.37 10.85
CA GLN A 44 -11.69 -10.36 11.28
C GLN A 44 -12.65 -10.61 10.12
N HIS A 45 -12.32 -10.13 8.94
CA HIS A 45 -13.13 -10.33 7.74
C HIS A 45 -12.79 -11.61 6.98
N LYS A 46 -11.90 -12.44 7.54
CA LYS A 46 -11.52 -13.73 6.96
C LYS A 46 -11.13 -13.61 5.49
N MET A 47 -10.39 -12.56 5.17
CA MET A 47 -10.00 -12.27 3.79
C MET A 47 -8.91 -13.21 3.26
N GLY A 48 -8.16 -13.84 4.16
CA GLY A 48 -7.08 -14.74 3.83
C GLY A 48 -5.71 -14.16 4.18
N LYS A 49 -4.66 -14.84 3.74
CA LYS A 49 -3.29 -14.43 4.03
C LYS A 49 -2.90 -13.22 3.18
N ILE A 50 -2.26 -12.24 3.81
CA ILE A 50 -1.68 -11.10 3.11
C ILE A 50 -0.40 -11.57 2.41
N SER A 51 -0.36 -11.48 1.08
CA SER A 51 0.80 -11.89 0.30
C SER A 51 1.86 -10.81 0.20
N GLU A 52 1.43 -9.55 0.10
CA GLU A 52 2.33 -8.40 0.00
C GLU A 52 1.72 -7.21 0.71
N ALA A 53 2.57 -6.27 1.11
CA ALA A 53 2.14 -5.02 1.73
C ALA A 53 2.96 -3.87 1.19
N ALA A 54 2.38 -2.68 1.17
CA ALA A 54 3.04 -1.48 0.71
C ALA A 54 2.60 -0.25 1.50
N LYS A 55 3.50 0.74 1.57
CA LYS A 55 3.21 2.05 2.12
C LYS A 55 3.11 3.02 0.96
N ILE A 56 2.00 3.74 0.87
CA ILE A 56 1.74 4.69 -0.20
C ILE A 56 1.80 6.10 0.39
N THR A 57 2.69 6.93 -0.14
CA THR A 57 2.80 8.34 0.26
C THR A 57 2.33 9.21 -0.90
N LYS A 58 1.29 9.99 -0.67
CA LYS A 58 0.73 10.89 -1.68
C LYS A 58 1.48 12.21 -1.74
N ALA A 59 1.32 12.95 -2.84
CA ALA A 59 1.99 14.23 -3.04
C ALA A 59 1.70 15.25 -1.93
N ASN A 60 0.52 15.17 -1.31
CA ASN A 60 0.15 16.06 -0.20
C ASN A 60 0.67 15.60 1.17
N GLY A 61 1.46 14.52 1.20
CA GLY A 61 2.00 13.96 2.44
C GLY A 61 1.10 12.95 3.12
N GLU A 62 -0.11 12.69 2.61
CA GLU A 62 -0.99 11.67 3.15
C GLU A 62 -0.37 10.28 2.96
N VAL A 63 -0.45 9.45 4.00
CA VAL A 63 0.06 8.08 3.97
C VAL A 63 -1.08 7.09 4.02
N ASN A 64 -1.07 6.12 3.10
CA ASN A 64 -1.98 4.99 3.12
C ASN A 64 -1.17 3.69 3.15
N TYR A 65 -1.81 2.60 3.50
CA TYR A 65 -1.21 1.28 3.47
C TYR A 65 -2.04 0.37 2.59
N GLU A 66 -1.37 -0.54 1.90
CA GLU A 66 -1.99 -1.50 1.02
C GLU A 66 -1.62 -2.91 1.46
N ALA A 67 -2.62 -3.80 1.50
CA ALA A 67 -2.41 -5.22 1.74
C ALA A 67 -2.99 -5.99 0.55
N GLU A 68 -2.18 -6.82 -0.08
CA GLU A 68 -2.65 -7.67 -1.17
C GLU A 68 -3.15 -8.99 -0.61
N VAL A 69 -4.41 -9.32 -0.90
CA VAL A 69 -5.06 -10.54 -0.42
C VAL A 69 -5.85 -11.15 -1.58
N LYS A 70 -5.46 -12.35 -2.00
CA LYS A 70 -6.19 -13.11 -3.04
C LYS A 70 -6.50 -12.29 -4.30
N GLY A 71 -5.51 -11.58 -4.82
CA GLY A 71 -5.66 -10.79 -6.05
C GLY A 71 -6.42 -9.50 -5.88
N LYS A 72 -6.59 -9.03 -4.65
CA LYS A 72 -7.21 -7.74 -4.34
C LYS A 72 -6.26 -6.90 -3.53
N ASP A 73 -6.31 -5.59 -3.75
CA ASP A 73 -5.57 -4.63 -2.94
C ASP A 73 -6.53 -3.97 -1.96
N VAL A 74 -6.28 -4.15 -0.67
CA VAL A 74 -7.10 -3.55 0.40
C VAL A 74 -6.35 -2.34 0.93
N ILE A 75 -6.97 -1.18 0.87
CA ILE A 75 -6.34 0.09 1.20
C ILE A 75 -6.81 0.58 2.56
N PHE A 76 -5.85 0.99 3.40
CA PHE A 76 -6.07 1.51 4.74
C PHE A 76 -5.45 2.89 4.88
N ASP A 77 -5.99 3.71 5.78
CA ASP A 77 -5.35 4.99 6.12
C ASP A 77 -4.13 4.78 7.02
N ALA A 78 -3.47 5.89 7.42
CA ALA A 78 -2.27 5.82 8.24
C ALA A 78 -2.49 5.17 9.62
N ALA A 79 -3.71 5.18 10.12
CA ALA A 79 -4.07 4.54 11.38
C ALA A 79 -4.49 3.07 11.21
N GLY A 80 -4.59 2.60 9.96
CA GLY A 80 -5.01 1.23 9.67
C GLY A 80 -6.51 1.06 9.48
N LYS A 81 -7.25 2.16 9.32
CA LYS A 81 -8.68 2.11 9.08
C LYS A 81 -8.94 1.79 7.60
N PHE A 82 -9.86 0.86 7.36
CA PHE A 82 -10.22 0.47 5.99
C PHE A 82 -10.78 1.65 5.19
N LEU A 83 -10.29 1.83 3.97
CA LEU A 83 -10.75 2.84 3.04
C LEU A 83 -11.49 2.24 1.84
N LYS A 84 -10.86 1.30 1.16
CA LYS A 84 -11.44 0.69 -0.03
C LYS A 84 -10.73 -0.61 -0.38
N GLU A 85 -11.35 -1.35 -1.28
CA GLU A 85 -10.82 -2.59 -1.84
C GLU A 85 -10.79 -2.45 -3.35
N VAL A 86 -9.66 -2.81 -3.98
CA VAL A 86 -9.45 -2.70 -5.42
C VAL A 86 -9.08 -4.07 -5.95
N LYS A 87 -9.76 -4.53 -6.97
CA LYS A 87 -9.39 -5.78 -7.65
C LYS A 87 -8.23 -5.54 -8.60
N ASP A 88 -7.28 -6.45 -8.59
CA ASP A 88 -6.18 -6.45 -9.55
C ASP A 88 -6.62 -6.95 -10.93
#